data_914d064819a727c682110b7350f2cb85
#
_entry.id   914d064819a727c682110b7350f2cb85
#
_cell.length_a   1.000
_cell.length_b   1.000
_cell.length_c   1.000
_cell.angle_alpha   90.00
_cell.angle_beta   90.00
_cell.angle_gamma   90.00
#
_symmetry.space_group_name_H-M   'P 1'
#
loop_
_entity.id
_entity.type
_entity.pdbx_description
1 polymer ?
#
loop_
_entity_poly.entity_id
_entity_poly.type
_entity_poly.pdbx_seq_one_letter_code
_entity_poly.pdbx_strand_id
1 'polypeptide(L)'
;VQKKPFNPILGETFEATFLHEKDPTKDIQLFVEQTSHHPPISSYEAQGHNFRLHGYCGYLASIRGNALKGGQVGPTYIDFESDGATIHYSQPFLWLKGICWGERVLEYYDKMAFTENKNNLECEVVFNPDQKSFIGSFFSSQKTPVDFLRGEVKKDGSVIGVIEGSWLGVVHYYPGQTADSLSSMKDKEKVEVSRKEIFNIAKEVPKYAKPSDDPLPSDARFREDAVALRSGNLELAQTKKEELENKQRRERALRKTGSSRNSLASNQSGSEKDLIEATQN
;
A
#
# COMPACT_ATOMS: atom_id res chain seq x y z
N VAL A 1 22.42 12.19 -1.11
CA VAL A 1 21.93 10.80 -1.28
C VAL A 1 21.29 10.38 0.01
N GLN A 2 19.99 10.14 0.01
CA GLN A 2 19.30 9.54 1.15
C GLN A 2 19.85 8.13 1.38
N LYS A 3 20.36 7.89 2.58
CA LYS A 3 20.76 6.54 2.96
C LYS A 3 19.50 5.72 3.20
N LYS A 4 19.44 4.53 2.60
CA LYS A 4 18.33 3.59 2.84
C LYS A 4 18.32 3.20 4.32
N PRO A 5 17.19 3.31 5.03
CA PRO A 5 17.06 2.79 6.38
C PRO A 5 17.20 1.27 6.37
N PHE A 6 17.44 0.67 7.52
CA PHE A 6 17.46 -0.78 7.67
C PHE A 6 16.04 -1.35 7.44
N ASN A 7 15.98 -2.53 6.83
CA ASN A 7 14.69 -3.21 6.66
C ASN A 7 14.10 -3.55 8.03
N PRO A 8 12.76 -3.51 8.18
CA PRO A 8 12.12 -3.96 9.40
C PRO A 8 12.46 -5.41 9.72
N ILE A 9 12.55 -5.74 10.99
CA ILE A 9 12.71 -7.11 11.46
C ILE A 9 11.35 -7.70 11.87
N LEU A 10 11.22 -9.03 11.87
CA LEU A 10 9.97 -9.69 12.26
C LEU A 10 9.55 -9.31 13.68
N GLY A 11 8.31 -8.89 13.85
CA GLY A 11 7.75 -8.41 15.11
C GLY A 11 8.15 -6.98 15.50
N GLU A 12 8.87 -6.26 14.61
CA GLU A 12 9.14 -4.84 14.82
C GLU A 12 7.84 -4.05 14.68
N THR A 13 7.61 -3.15 15.63
CA THR A 13 6.41 -2.30 15.67
C THR A 13 6.76 -0.83 15.52
N PHE A 14 5.74 -0.05 15.15
CA PHE A 14 5.79 1.40 15.17
C PHE A 14 4.40 1.93 15.54
N GLU A 15 4.35 2.79 16.55
CA GLU A 15 3.14 3.46 17.00
C GLU A 15 3.27 4.97 16.90
N ALA A 16 2.24 5.62 16.36
CA ALA A 16 2.23 7.06 16.20
C ALA A 16 0.80 7.62 16.14
N THR A 17 0.68 8.93 16.30
CA THR A 17 -0.59 9.66 16.21
C THR A 17 -0.47 10.77 15.19
N PHE A 18 -1.37 10.84 14.22
CA PHE A 18 -1.57 12.02 13.39
C PHE A 18 -2.48 12.98 14.15
N LEU A 19 -1.89 14.06 14.67
CA LEU A 19 -2.61 15.05 15.46
C LEU A 19 -3.50 15.90 14.57
N HIS A 20 -4.74 16.12 15.01
CA HIS A 20 -5.63 17.09 14.40
C HIS A 20 -5.40 18.48 15.02
N GLU A 21 -5.23 19.50 14.20
CA GLU A 21 -4.80 20.85 14.65
C GLU A 21 -5.70 21.50 15.70
N LYS A 22 -7.01 21.19 15.70
CA LYS A 22 -8.01 21.91 16.51
C LYS A 22 -8.86 21.00 17.39
N ASP A 23 -8.85 19.71 17.15
CA ASP A 23 -9.79 18.77 17.77
C ASP A 23 -9.12 17.42 18.01
N PRO A 24 -8.59 17.16 19.21
CA PRO A 24 -7.92 15.90 19.55
C PRO A 24 -8.83 14.66 19.39
N THR A 25 -10.16 14.82 19.39
CA THR A 25 -11.07 13.67 19.15
C THR A 25 -11.00 13.17 17.70
N LYS A 26 -10.38 13.92 16.81
CA LYS A 26 -10.14 13.57 15.41
C LYS A 26 -8.71 13.12 15.13
N ASP A 27 -7.92 12.93 16.17
CA ASP A 27 -6.60 12.33 16.03
C ASP A 27 -6.72 10.92 15.44
N ILE A 28 -5.72 10.53 14.65
CA ILE A 28 -5.68 9.21 14.03
C ILE A 28 -4.53 8.42 14.67
N GLN A 29 -4.86 7.32 15.32
CA GLN A 29 -3.89 6.40 15.89
C GLN A 29 -3.38 5.46 14.81
N LEU A 30 -2.06 5.36 14.66
CA LEU A 30 -1.40 4.46 13.71
C LEU A 30 -0.64 3.39 14.47
N PHE A 31 -0.86 2.13 14.09
CA PHE A 31 -0.06 0.98 14.49
C PHE A 31 0.44 0.24 13.26
N VAL A 32 1.72 -0.12 13.26
CA VAL A 32 2.35 -0.90 12.17
C VAL A 32 3.20 -2.00 12.78
N GLU A 33 3.17 -3.19 12.19
CA GLU A 33 3.97 -4.34 12.60
C GLU A 33 4.54 -5.07 11.40
N GLN A 34 5.79 -5.49 11.46
CA GLN A 34 6.37 -6.43 10.51
C GLN A 34 5.93 -7.85 10.83
N THR A 35 4.85 -8.31 10.22
CA THR A 35 4.21 -9.60 10.50
C THR A 35 4.83 -10.78 9.76
N SER A 36 5.60 -10.53 8.69
CA SER A 36 6.40 -11.54 7.99
C SER A 36 7.72 -10.94 7.51
N HIS A 37 8.79 -11.75 7.50
CA HIS A 37 10.09 -11.32 6.99
C HIS A 37 10.45 -11.97 5.64
N HIS A 38 9.91 -13.15 5.35
CA HIS A 38 10.07 -13.84 4.07
C HIS A 38 8.76 -14.53 3.63
N PRO A 39 7.99 -13.90 2.76
CA PRO A 39 8.17 -12.56 2.15
C PRO A 39 8.05 -11.44 3.18
N PRO A 40 8.68 -10.27 2.94
CA PRO A 40 8.52 -9.13 3.84
C PRO A 40 7.09 -8.56 3.72
N ILE A 41 6.36 -8.61 4.84
CA ILE A 41 4.98 -8.12 4.95
C ILE A 41 4.87 -7.27 6.21
N SER A 42 4.37 -6.05 6.05
CA SER A 42 4.00 -5.18 7.16
C SER A 42 2.48 -5.06 7.21
N SER A 43 1.90 -5.34 8.36
CA SER A 43 0.50 -5.07 8.65
C SER A 43 0.35 -3.69 9.28
N TYR A 44 -0.74 -3.02 9.00
CA TYR A 44 -1.00 -1.68 9.52
C TYR A 44 -2.46 -1.48 9.85
N GLU A 45 -2.69 -0.62 10.83
CA GLU A 45 -4.00 -0.14 11.23
C GLU A 45 -3.91 1.35 11.56
N ALA A 46 -4.88 2.13 11.08
CA ALA A 46 -5.06 3.51 11.45
C ALA A 46 -6.51 3.73 11.90
N GLN A 47 -6.68 4.02 13.19
CA GLN A 47 -7.99 4.26 13.80
C GLN A 47 -8.25 5.77 13.86
N GLY A 48 -9.25 6.23 13.14
CA GLY A 48 -9.77 7.61 13.17
C GLY A 48 -11.10 7.70 13.92
N HIS A 49 -11.68 8.90 13.95
CA HIS A 49 -12.93 9.18 14.69
C HIS A 49 -14.12 8.35 14.22
N ASN A 50 -14.27 8.13 12.91
CA ASN A 50 -15.43 7.41 12.32
C ASN A 50 -14.99 6.36 11.30
N PHE A 51 -13.73 5.99 11.29
CA PHE A 51 -13.22 5.01 10.34
C PHE A 51 -12.03 4.24 10.93
N ARG A 52 -11.87 3.02 10.44
CA ARG A 52 -10.71 2.19 10.65
C ARG A 52 -10.10 1.83 9.29
N LEU A 53 -8.89 2.30 9.03
CA LEU A 53 -8.11 1.89 7.85
C LEU A 53 -7.17 0.78 8.28
N HIS A 54 -7.19 -0.36 7.62
CA HIS A 54 -6.33 -1.48 7.94
C HIS A 54 -5.95 -2.31 6.71
N GLY A 55 -4.92 -3.09 6.85
CA GLY A 55 -4.45 -3.95 5.77
C GLY A 55 -3.05 -4.48 6.01
N TYR A 56 -2.47 -4.99 4.95
CA TYR A 56 -1.06 -5.35 4.96
C TYR A 56 -0.41 -4.96 3.63
N CYS A 57 0.89 -4.76 3.66
CA CYS A 57 1.66 -4.50 2.46
C CYS A 57 2.91 -5.38 2.37
N GLY A 58 3.11 -5.95 1.20
CA GLY A 58 4.38 -6.47 0.73
C GLY A 58 4.91 -5.60 -0.40
N TYR A 59 6.18 -5.74 -0.74
CA TYR A 59 6.80 -5.00 -1.82
C TYR A 59 7.29 -5.95 -2.91
N LEU A 60 6.92 -5.62 -4.15
CA LEU A 60 7.46 -6.27 -5.34
C LEU A 60 8.36 -5.27 -6.07
N ALA A 61 9.51 -5.77 -6.54
CA ALA A 61 10.41 -4.98 -7.37
C ALA A 61 11.05 -5.88 -8.43
N SER A 62 11.13 -5.39 -9.66
CA SER A 62 11.79 -6.08 -10.76
C SER A 62 12.47 -5.08 -11.68
N ILE A 63 13.66 -5.43 -12.16
CA ILE A 63 14.39 -4.64 -13.14
C ILE A 63 13.92 -5.02 -14.54
N ARG A 64 13.61 -4.01 -15.36
CA ARG A 64 13.16 -4.16 -16.74
C ARG A 64 13.94 -3.18 -17.63
N GLY A 65 15.05 -3.66 -18.22
CA GLY A 65 15.93 -2.80 -19.02
C GLY A 65 16.48 -1.64 -18.18
N ASN A 66 16.27 -0.40 -18.64
CA ASN A 66 16.70 0.82 -17.94
C ASN A 66 15.65 1.34 -16.92
N ALA A 67 14.83 0.45 -16.35
CA ALA A 67 13.79 0.82 -15.41
C ALA A 67 13.63 -0.19 -14.28
N LEU A 68 13.19 0.29 -13.13
CA LEU A 68 12.72 -0.50 -12.00
C LEU A 68 11.19 -0.41 -11.97
N LYS A 69 10.54 -1.57 -12.08
CA LYS A 69 9.12 -1.74 -11.79
C LYS A 69 8.99 -2.10 -10.32
N GLY A 70 8.18 -1.36 -9.57
CA GLY A 70 7.94 -1.65 -8.16
C GLY A 70 6.49 -1.36 -7.78
N GLY A 71 6.05 -1.94 -6.69
CA GLY A 71 4.72 -1.69 -6.16
C GLY A 71 4.52 -2.30 -4.79
N GLN A 72 3.54 -1.78 -4.12
CA GLN A 72 3.00 -2.34 -2.90
C GLN A 72 1.90 -3.32 -3.28
N VAL A 73 1.95 -4.51 -2.70
CA VAL A 73 0.91 -5.54 -2.85
C VAL A 73 0.28 -5.84 -1.50
N GLY A 74 -0.97 -6.21 -1.51
CA GLY A 74 -1.80 -6.45 -0.35
C GLY A 74 -3.03 -5.54 -0.35
N PRO A 75 -4.12 -5.98 0.28
CA PRO A 75 -5.35 -5.22 0.36
C PRO A 75 -5.24 -4.10 1.39
N THR A 76 -5.96 -3.01 1.13
CA THR A 76 -6.28 -1.98 2.13
C THR A 76 -7.80 -1.90 2.25
N TYR A 77 -8.28 -1.85 3.47
CA TYR A 77 -9.68 -1.71 3.82
C TYR A 77 -9.90 -0.43 4.60
N ILE A 78 -11.03 0.22 4.36
CA ILE A 78 -11.51 1.35 5.16
C ILE A 78 -12.92 0.98 5.61
N ASP A 79 -13.07 0.71 6.89
CA ASP A 79 -14.37 0.46 7.51
C ASP A 79 -14.92 1.78 8.07
N PHE A 80 -16.16 2.12 7.74
CA PHE A 80 -16.84 3.28 8.27
C PHE A 80 -17.82 2.87 9.39
N GLU A 81 -17.62 3.44 10.58
CA GLU A 81 -18.45 3.12 11.74
C GLU A 81 -19.86 3.69 11.63
N SER A 82 -20.03 4.81 10.91
CA SER A 82 -21.29 5.53 10.80
C SER A 82 -22.40 4.75 10.12
N ASP A 83 -22.04 3.92 9.13
CA ASP A 83 -23.01 3.23 8.28
C ASP A 83 -22.65 1.77 7.98
N GLY A 84 -21.49 1.30 8.46
CA GLY A 84 -21.00 -0.06 8.26
C GLY A 84 -20.53 -0.36 6.83
N ALA A 85 -20.26 0.67 6.02
CA ALA A 85 -19.68 0.49 4.71
C ALA A 85 -18.19 0.15 4.82
N THR A 86 -17.72 -0.74 3.96
CA THR A 86 -16.28 -1.07 3.82
C THR A 86 -15.83 -0.78 2.41
N ILE A 87 -14.80 0.03 2.27
CA ILE A 87 -14.09 0.21 1.00
C ILE A 87 -12.84 -0.68 1.01
N HIS A 88 -12.68 -1.47 -0.03
CA HIS A 88 -11.46 -2.20 -0.32
C HIS A 88 -10.78 -1.58 -1.53
N TYR A 89 -9.44 -1.42 -1.48
CA TYR A 89 -8.68 -0.96 -2.64
C TYR A 89 -7.26 -1.56 -2.70
N SER A 90 -6.72 -1.58 -3.92
CA SER A 90 -5.34 -1.96 -4.21
C SER A 90 -4.51 -0.77 -4.66
N GLN A 91 -3.20 -0.82 -4.43
CA GLN A 91 -2.28 0.24 -4.86
C GLN A 91 -1.84 0.05 -6.32
N PRO A 92 -1.61 1.13 -7.09
CA PRO A 92 -1.02 1.05 -8.42
C PRO A 92 0.47 0.72 -8.34
N PHE A 93 1.03 0.27 -9.45
CA PHE A 93 2.48 0.09 -9.57
C PHE A 93 3.20 1.38 -9.95
N LEU A 94 4.51 1.39 -9.71
CA LEU A 94 5.42 2.49 -10.04
C LEU A 94 6.47 2.02 -11.06
N TRP A 95 6.80 2.90 -12.01
CA TRP A 95 8.01 2.80 -12.81
C TRP A 95 9.00 3.87 -12.39
N LEU A 96 10.22 3.46 -12.05
CA LEU A 96 11.36 4.35 -11.97
C LEU A 96 12.22 4.12 -13.21
N LYS A 97 12.09 4.98 -14.20
CA LYS A 97 12.84 4.95 -15.46
C LYS A 97 14.19 5.68 -15.33
N GLY A 98 15.12 5.43 -16.24
CA GLY A 98 16.40 6.14 -16.26
C GLY A 98 17.36 5.75 -15.13
N ILE A 99 17.32 4.49 -14.68
CA ILE A 99 18.17 4.03 -13.56
C ILE A 99 19.66 3.92 -13.92
N CYS A 100 19.97 3.56 -15.17
CA CYS A 100 21.33 3.40 -15.68
C CYS A 100 21.76 4.60 -16.52
N TRP A 101 20.87 5.14 -17.37
CA TRP A 101 21.14 6.27 -18.26
C TRP A 101 19.88 7.07 -18.55
N GLY A 102 20.05 8.36 -18.88
CA GLY A 102 18.94 9.28 -19.17
C GLY A 102 18.41 9.95 -17.91
N GLU A 103 17.27 10.64 -18.08
CA GLU A 103 16.56 11.31 -16.99
C GLU A 103 15.83 10.31 -16.12
N ARG A 104 15.88 10.52 -14.80
CA ARG A 104 15.11 9.71 -13.85
C ARG A 104 13.69 10.21 -13.75
N VAL A 105 12.75 9.37 -14.17
CA VAL A 105 11.32 9.68 -14.13
C VAL A 105 10.60 8.64 -13.30
N LEU A 106 9.75 9.10 -12.37
CA LEU A 106 8.85 8.26 -11.56
C LEU A 106 7.43 8.41 -12.10
N GLU A 107 6.81 7.31 -12.45
CA GLU A 107 5.44 7.27 -13.00
C GLU A 107 4.60 6.22 -12.29
N TYR A 108 3.36 6.55 -11.96
CA TYR A 108 2.35 5.53 -11.69
C TYR A 108 1.89 4.91 -13.00
N TYR A 109 1.60 3.63 -12.98
CA TYR A 109 1.03 2.93 -14.11
C TYR A 109 0.12 1.79 -13.65
N ASP A 110 -0.65 1.24 -14.60
CA ASP A 110 -1.67 0.25 -14.34
C ASP A 110 -2.88 0.87 -13.64
N LYS A 111 -3.59 0.12 -12.85
CA LYS A 111 -4.87 0.52 -12.28
C LYS A 111 -4.88 0.39 -10.77
N MET A 112 -5.74 1.20 -10.18
CA MET A 112 -6.15 1.14 -8.80
C MET A 112 -7.65 0.83 -8.78
N ALA A 113 -8.03 -0.29 -8.17
CA ALA A 113 -9.42 -0.70 -8.09
C ALA A 113 -9.96 -0.45 -6.69
N PHE A 114 -11.17 0.11 -6.61
CA PHE A 114 -11.93 0.34 -5.39
C PHE A 114 -13.24 -0.42 -5.48
N THR A 115 -13.64 -1.06 -4.41
CA THR A 115 -14.96 -1.67 -4.25
C THR A 115 -15.55 -1.26 -2.90
N GLU A 116 -16.83 -0.96 -2.86
CA GLU A 116 -17.59 -0.67 -1.65
C GLU A 116 -18.79 -1.62 -1.59
N ASN A 117 -18.93 -2.34 -0.47
CA ASN A 117 -19.76 -3.51 -0.35
C ASN A 117 -21.25 -3.23 -0.07
N LYS A 118 -21.56 -2.10 0.57
CA LYS A 118 -22.92 -1.80 1.06
C LYS A 118 -23.82 -1.23 -0.02
N ASN A 119 -23.27 -0.32 -0.83
CA ASN A 119 -23.99 0.36 -1.90
C ASN A 119 -23.65 -0.17 -3.28
N ASN A 120 -22.85 -1.26 -3.35
CA ASN A 120 -22.38 -1.88 -4.57
C ASN A 120 -21.69 -0.89 -5.52
N LEU A 121 -20.72 -0.12 -4.93
CA LEU A 121 -19.94 0.85 -5.69
C LEU A 121 -18.62 0.24 -6.11
N GLU A 122 -18.22 0.53 -7.34
CA GLU A 122 -16.94 0.14 -7.91
C GLU A 122 -16.30 1.34 -8.61
N CYS A 123 -14.98 1.43 -8.55
CA CYS A 123 -14.22 2.41 -9.31
C CYS A 123 -12.88 1.80 -9.72
N GLU A 124 -12.58 1.83 -11.00
CA GLU A 124 -11.26 1.47 -11.53
C GLU A 124 -10.59 2.72 -12.08
N VAL A 125 -9.56 3.20 -11.39
CA VAL A 125 -8.74 4.35 -11.81
C VAL A 125 -7.52 3.84 -12.55
N VAL A 126 -7.37 4.24 -13.82
CA VAL A 126 -6.23 3.89 -14.67
C VAL A 126 -5.26 5.06 -14.71
N PHE A 127 -4.00 4.78 -14.38
CA PHE A 127 -2.91 5.74 -14.46
C PHE A 127 -2.27 5.66 -15.84
N ASN A 128 -2.01 6.82 -16.44
CA ASN A 128 -1.37 6.97 -17.74
C ASN A 128 -1.98 6.02 -18.81
N PRO A 129 -3.30 6.13 -19.09
CA PRO A 129 -4.05 5.16 -19.87
C PRO A 129 -3.52 4.95 -21.29
N ASP A 130 -2.84 5.95 -21.87
CA ASP A 130 -2.34 5.89 -23.26
C ASP A 130 -1.04 5.09 -23.40
N GLN A 131 -0.35 4.74 -22.30
CA GLN A 131 0.88 3.91 -22.36
C GLN A 131 0.63 2.44 -22.72
N LYS A 132 -0.60 1.96 -22.69
CA LYS A 132 -0.92 0.54 -22.96
C LYS A 132 -0.67 0.11 -24.41
N SER A 133 -0.48 1.03 -25.35
CA SER A 133 -0.22 0.72 -26.76
C SER A 133 1.15 1.27 -27.19
N PHE A 134 2.17 0.43 -27.10
CA PHE A 134 3.49 0.73 -27.69
C PHE A 134 3.42 1.03 -29.21
N ILE A 135 2.41 0.50 -29.87
CA ILE A 135 2.16 0.70 -31.31
C ILE A 135 1.25 1.91 -31.56
N GLY A 136 0.26 2.17 -30.68
CA GLY A 136 -0.69 3.30 -30.86
C GLY A 136 -0.11 4.67 -30.51
N SER A 137 0.91 4.73 -29.66
CA SER A 137 1.53 6.00 -29.25
C SER A 137 2.29 6.74 -30.36
N PHE A 138 2.61 6.06 -31.47
CA PHE A 138 3.22 6.69 -32.66
C PHE A 138 2.24 7.42 -33.56
N PHE A 139 0.93 7.18 -33.39
CA PHE A 139 -0.10 7.70 -34.29
C PHE A 139 -1.07 8.67 -33.58
N SER A 140 -1.02 8.82 -32.28
CA SER A 140 -1.86 9.81 -31.57
C SER A 140 -1.15 11.16 -31.50
N SER A 141 -1.77 12.19 -32.06
CA SER A 141 -1.26 13.57 -32.03
C SER A 141 -1.39 14.27 -30.68
N GLN A 142 -2.07 13.70 -29.70
CA GLN A 142 -2.16 14.20 -28.32
C GLN A 142 -1.65 13.13 -27.35
N LYS A 143 -0.46 13.38 -26.79
CA LYS A 143 0.03 12.61 -25.64
C LYS A 143 -0.62 13.17 -24.39
N THR A 144 -1.39 12.36 -23.68
CA THR A 144 -1.79 12.68 -22.30
C THR A 144 -0.54 12.82 -21.41
N PRO A 145 -0.54 13.77 -20.46
CA PRO A 145 0.53 13.89 -19.49
C PRO A 145 0.74 12.57 -18.74
N VAL A 146 1.98 12.27 -18.37
CA VAL A 146 2.36 11.02 -17.66
C VAL A 146 1.71 10.88 -16.28
N ASP A 147 1.29 11.99 -15.71
CA ASP A 147 0.61 12.11 -14.42
C ASP A 147 -0.93 12.09 -14.52
N PHE A 148 -1.45 11.89 -15.76
CA PHE A 148 -2.89 11.81 -15.98
C PHE A 148 -3.47 10.50 -15.46
N LEU A 149 -4.66 10.60 -14.86
CA LEU A 149 -5.46 9.46 -14.44
C LEU A 149 -6.92 9.63 -14.85
N ARG A 150 -7.60 8.52 -15.05
CA ARG A 150 -9.04 8.46 -15.31
C ARG A 150 -9.64 7.19 -14.72
N GLY A 151 -10.86 7.31 -14.18
CA GLY A 151 -11.63 6.18 -13.67
C GLY A 151 -13.12 6.41 -13.81
N GLU A 152 -13.88 5.33 -14.01
CA GLU A 152 -15.34 5.36 -13.96
C GLU A 152 -15.82 4.86 -12.59
N VAL A 153 -16.73 5.62 -12.00
CA VAL A 153 -17.45 5.20 -10.78
C VAL A 153 -18.75 4.54 -11.21
N LYS A 154 -18.95 3.32 -10.76
CA LYS A 154 -20.12 2.51 -11.07
C LYS A 154 -20.93 2.22 -9.80
N LYS A 155 -22.23 2.18 -9.95
CA LYS A 155 -23.17 1.67 -8.95
C LYS A 155 -24.05 0.60 -9.61
N ASP A 156 -24.13 -0.58 -9.00
CA ASP A 156 -24.86 -1.73 -9.57
C ASP A 156 -24.50 -1.99 -11.05
N GLY A 157 -23.19 -1.86 -11.38
CA GLY A 157 -22.66 -2.02 -12.73
C GLY A 157 -22.90 -0.84 -13.70
N SER A 158 -23.71 0.16 -13.33
CA SER A 158 -24.00 1.33 -14.15
C SER A 158 -23.07 2.49 -13.83
N VAL A 159 -22.51 3.17 -14.85
CA VAL A 159 -21.65 4.34 -14.66
C VAL A 159 -22.48 5.50 -14.10
N ILE A 160 -22.05 6.05 -12.95
CA ILE A 160 -22.67 7.20 -12.29
C ILE A 160 -21.78 8.44 -12.34
N GLY A 161 -20.55 8.33 -12.80
CA GLY A 161 -19.65 9.46 -12.97
C GLY A 161 -18.23 9.03 -13.28
N VAL A 162 -17.38 10.01 -13.54
CA VAL A 162 -15.98 9.84 -13.92
C VAL A 162 -15.07 10.61 -12.99
N ILE A 163 -13.96 10.01 -12.61
CA ILE A 163 -12.81 10.67 -11.96
C ILE A 163 -11.78 10.93 -13.04
N GLU A 164 -11.32 12.17 -13.19
CA GLU A 164 -10.31 12.54 -14.19
C GLU A 164 -9.42 13.68 -13.67
N GLY A 165 -8.14 13.63 -13.99
CA GLY A 165 -7.20 14.70 -13.68
C GLY A 165 -5.74 14.24 -13.60
N SER A 166 -4.95 14.99 -12.84
CA SER A 166 -3.52 14.77 -12.62
C SER A 166 -3.24 14.48 -11.15
N TRP A 167 -2.49 13.40 -10.88
CA TRP A 167 -2.04 13.11 -9.51
C TRP A 167 -0.92 14.06 -9.02
N LEU A 168 -0.28 14.82 -9.93
CA LEU A 168 0.61 15.94 -9.59
C LEU A 168 -0.08 17.31 -9.60
N GLY A 169 -1.38 17.32 -9.84
CA GLY A 169 -2.16 18.56 -9.96
C GLY A 169 -3.51 18.44 -9.25
N VAL A 170 -4.56 18.46 -10.04
CA VAL A 170 -5.95 18.42 -9.56
C VAL A 170 -6.68 17.25 -10.16
N VAL A 171 -7.50 16.58 -9.35
CA VAL A 171 -8.42 15.52 -9.77
C VAL A 171 -9.86 15.94 -9.49
N HIS A 172 -10.71 15.78 -10.49
CA HIS A 172 -12.14 16.09 -10.40
C HIS A 172 -13.00 14.84 -10.54
N TYR A 173 -14.12 14.86 -9.87
CA TYR A 173 -15.24 13.94 -10.11
C TYR A 173 -16.32 14.63 -10.92
N TYR A 174 -16.78 14.00 -11.97
CA TYR A 174 -17.81 14.47 -12.91
C TYR A 174 -19.05 13.58 -12.80
N PRO A 175 -20.06 13.96 -11.98
CA PRO A 175 -21.27 13.17 -11.81
C PRO A 175 -22.07 13.08 -13.12
N GLY A 176 -22.65 11.91 -13.39
CA GLY A 176 -23.48 11.66 -14.56
C GLY A 176 -22.73 11.62 -15.90
N GLN A 177 -21.41 11.74 -15.93
CA GLN A 177 -20.59 11.65 -17.13
C GLN A 177 -20.03 10.23 -17.32
N THR A 178 -19.72 9.89 -18.58
CA THR A 178 -18.95 8.70 -18.97
C THR A 178 -17.56 9.10 -19.48
N ALA A 179 -16.63 8.17 -19.51
CA ALA A 179 -15.29 8.42 -20.04
C ALA A 179 -15.31 8.88 -21.50
N ASP A 180 -16.20 8.31 -22.31
CA ASP A 180 -16.37 8.69 -23.72
C ASP A 180 -16.94 10.10 -23.88
N SER A 181 -17.93 10.47 -23.03
CA SER A 181 -18.50 11.82 -23.07
C SER A 181 -17.45 12.88 -22.75
N LEU A 182 -16.64 12.67 -21.69
CA LEU A 182 -15.57 13.61 -21.32
C LEU A 182 -14.43 13.64 -22.34
N SER A 183 -14.11 12.51 -22.96
CA SER A 183 -13.05 12.45 -23.99
C SER A 183 -13.40 13.24 -25.25
N SER A 184 -14.68 13.36 -25.57
CA SER A 184 -15.17 14.13 -26.71
C SER A 184 -15.24 15.64 -26.46
N MET A 185 -15.19 16.07 -25.19
CA MET A 185 -15.28 17.48 -24.78
C MET A 185 -13.93 18.19 -24.90
N LYS A 186 -13.96 19.45 -25.30
CA LYS A 186 -12.80 20.36 -25.17
C LYS A 186 -12.62 20.82 -23.73
N ASP A 187 -11.42 21.23 -23.36
CA ASP A 187 -11.10 21.66 -21.98
C ASP A 187 -12.03 22.77 -21.46
N LYS A 188 -12.44 23.71 -22.33
CA LYS A 188 -13.40 24.76 -21.96
C LYS A 188 -14.78 24.20 -21.63
N GLU A 189 -15.24 23.21 -22.36
CA GLU A 189 -16.53 22.56 -22.13
C GLU A 189 -16.53 21.74 -20.84
N LYS A 190 -15.40 21.10 -20.51
CA LYS A 190 -15.22 20.36 -19.24
C LYS A 190 -15.32 21.28 -18.01
N VAL A 191 -14.99 22.57 -18.16
CA VAL A 191 -15.12 23.55 -17.06
C VAL A 191 -16.58 23.90 -16.79
N GLU A 192 -17.42 23.85 -17.80
CA GLU A 192 -18.86 24.19 -17.71
C GLU A 192 -19.72 23.03 -17.19
N VAL A 193 -19.20 21.81 -17.24
CA VAL A 193 -19.89 20.63 -16.72
C VAL A 193 -19.78 20.60 -15.19
N SER A 194 -20.86 20.14 -14.53
CA SER A 194 -20.86 19.90 -13.09
C SER A 194 -19.69 19.01 -12.68
N ARG A 195 -18.84 19.51 -11.80
CA ARG A 195 -17.68 18.78 -11.29
C ARG A 195 -17.38 19.14 -9.84
N LYS A 196 -16.77 18.19 -9.15
CA LYS A 196 -16.29 18.36 -7.78
C LYS A 196 -14.79 18.10 -7.74
N GLU A 197 -14.00 19.05 -7.22
CA GLU A 197 -12.60 18.82 -6.91
C GLU A 197 -12.53 17.80 -5.76
N ILE A 198 -11.87 16.66 -5.98
CA ILE A 198 -11.71 15.61 -4.98
C ILE A 198 -10.27 15.49 -4.49
N PHE A 199 -9.31 16.02 -5.24
CA PHE A 199 -7.90 16.08 -4.86
C PHE A 199 -7.24 17.31 -5.50
N ASN A 200 -6.33 17.94 -4.76
CA ASN A 200 -5.52 19.07 -5.25
C ASN A 200 -4.19 19.11 -4.49
N ILE A 201 -3.11 18.74 -5.17
CA ILE A 201 -1.77 18.63 -4.57
C ILE A 201 -1.30 19.95 -3.91
N ALA A 202 -1.72 21.08 -4.45
CA ALA A 202 -1.36 22.38 -3.89
C ALA A 202 -2.05 22.71 -2.55
N LYS A 203 -3.14 21.98 -2.24
CA LYS A 203 -3.87 22.09 -0.98
C LYS A 203 -3.48 21.02 0.04
N GLU A 204 -2.72 20.02 -0.40
CA GLU A 204 -2.27 18.95 0.48
C GLU A 204 -1.10 19.42 1.35
N VAL A 205 -1.32 19.39 2.65
CA VAL A 205 -0.28 19.68 3.64
C VAL A 205 0.30 18.38 4.15
N PRO A 206 1.62 18.17 4.06
CA PRO A 206 2.25 17.00 4.65
C PRO A 206 1.92 16.91 6.13
N LYS A 207 1.33 15.79 6.54
CA LYS A 207 1.07 15.49 7.95
C LYS A 207 2.15 14.56 8.48
N TYR A 208 2.66 14.89 9.64
CA TYR A 208 3.65 14.08 10.34
C TYR A 208 2.99 13.39 11.51
N ALA A 209 3.20 12.09 11.61
CA ALA A 209 2.76 11.33 12.76
C ALA A 209 3.70 11.62 13.95
N LYS A 210 3.15 11.97 15.11
CA LYS A 210 3.89 12.04 16.37
C LYS A 210 4.08 10.60 16.87
N PRO A 211 5.33 10.11 17.01
CA PRO A 211 5.57 8.79 17.60
C PRO A 211 5.01 8.70 19.02
N SER A 212 4.52 7.52 19.42
CA SER A 212 4.00 7.26 20.76
C SER A 212 5.03 7.63 21.84
N ASP A 213 4.58 8.25 22.93
CA ASP A 213 5.43 8.57 24.07
C ASP A 213 5.71 7.31 24.92
N ASP A 214 4.83 6.30 24.88
CA ASP A 214 4.96 5.01 25.58
C ASP A 214 4.84 3.84 24.59
N PRO A 215 5.86 3.62 23.75
CA PRO A 215 5.83 2.59 22.72
C PRO A 215 6.13 1.20 23.26
N LEU A 216 5.70 0.18 22.54
CA LEU A 216 6.05 -1.20 22.83
C LEU A 216 7.58 -1.42 22.81
N PRO A 217 8.10 -2.41 23.59
CA PRO A 217 9.53 -2.75 23.58
C PRO A 217 10.05 -3.19 22.20
N SER A 218 9.17 -3.60 21.29
CA SER A 218 9.45 -3.96 19.90
C SER A 218 9.52 -2.78 18.93
N ASP A 219 9.28 -1.55 19.41
CA ASP A 219 9.30 -0.35 18.57
C ASP A 219 10.65 -0.14 17.88
N ALA A 220 10.61 0.21 16.61
CA ALA A 220 11.76 0.46 15.74
C ALA A 220 12.78 1.47 16.32
N ARG A 221 12.36 2.37 17.22
CA ARG A 221 13.25 3.34 17.86
C ARG A 221 14.27 2.71 18.79
N PHE A 222 13.97 1.52 19.33
CA PHE A 222 14.84 0.79 20.26
C PHE A 222 15.82 -0.17 19.57
N ARG A 223 15.72 -0.31 18.25
CA ARG A 223 16.67 -1.14 17.49
C ARG A 223 18.08 -0.61 17.66
N GLU A 224 18.97 -1.48 18.10
CA GLU A 224 20.37 -1.11 18.38
C GLU A 224 21.11 -0.61 17.14
N ASP A 225 20.87 -1.23 15.96
CA ASP A 225 21.46 -0.81 14.69
C ASP A 225 20.96 0.59 14.25
N ALA A 226 19.67 0.87 14.45
CA ALA A 226 19.08 2.17 14.14
C ALA A 226 19.56 3.25 15.13
N VAL A 227 19.72 2.92 16.40
CA VAL A 227 20.27 3.82 17.43
C VAL A 227 21.74 4.18 17.08
N ALA A 228 22.55 3.19 16.76
CA ALA A 228 23.94 3.39 16.34
C ALA A 228 24.03 4.25 15.04
N LEU A 229 23.14 4.02 14.07
CA LEU A 229 23.08 4.82 12.84
C LEU A 229 22.73 6.29 13.14
N ARG A 230 21.76 6.54 14.00
CA ARG A 230 21.37 7.91 14.41
C ARG A 230 22.48 8.65 15.14
N SER A 231 23.30 7.94 15.93
CA SER A 231 24.47 8.51 16.59
C SER A 231 25.67 8.77 15.67
N GLY A 232 25.55 8.39 14.38
CA GLY A 232 26.61 8.54 13.39
C GLY A 232 27.68 7.42 13.42
N ASN A 233 27.54 6.43 14.29
CA ASN A 233 28.48 5.30 14.37
C ASN A 233 28.13 4.21 13.35
N LEU A 234 28.64 4.36 12.12
CA LEU A 234 28.32 3.47 10.99
C LEU A 234 28.87 2.05 11.18
N GLU A 235 30.04 1.91 11.82
CA GLU A 235 30.65 0.60 12.12
C GLU A 235 29.79 -0.21 13.11
N LEU A 236 29.43 0.42 14.21
CA LEU A 236 28.55 -0.20 15.20
C LEU A 236 27.18 -0.53 14.60
N ALA A 237 26.62 0.37 13.78
CA ALA A 237 25.36 0.15 13.11
C ALA A 237 25.40 -1.09 12.20
N GLN A 238 26.49 -1.28 11.44
CA GLN A 238 26.66 -2.46 10.60
C GLN A 238 26.79 -3.73 11.44
N THR A 239 27.59 -3.71 12.50
CA THR A 239 27.76 -4.84 13.42
C THR A 239 26.42 -5.27 14.05
N LYS A 240 25.68 -4.30 14.58
CA LYS A 240 24.37 -4.57 15.22
C LYS A 240 23.34 -5.08 14.21
N LYS A 241 23.35 -4.58 12.99
CA LYS A 241 22.52 -5.11 11.90
C LYS A 241 22.81 -6.59 11.64
N GLU A 242 24.08 -6.96 11.52
CA GLU A 242 24.49 -8.35 11.28
C GLU A 242 24.11 -9.28 12.45
N GLU A 243 24.26 -8.82 13.68
CA GLU A 243 23.81 -9.55 14.89
C GLU A 243 22.30 -9.82 14.85
N LEU A 244 21.46 -8.81 14.54
CA LEU A 244 20.01 -8.93 14.42
C LEU A 244 19.61 -9.88 13.27
N GLU A 245 20.22 -9.76 12.11
CA GLU A 245 19.97 -10.67 10.98
C GLU A 245 20.33 -12.12 11.31
N ASN A 246 21.45 -12.35 11.98
CA ASN A 246 21.88 -13.69 12.41
C ASN A 246 20.95 -14.28 13.48
N LYS A 247 20.47 -13.45 14.42
CA LYS A 247 19.44 -13.83 15.39
C LYS A 247 18.17 -14.29 14.68
N GLN A 248 17.66 -13.51 13.75
CA GLN A 248 16.45 -13.85 12.98
C GLN A 248 16.61 -15.13 12.15
N ARG A 249 17.76 -15.36 11.54
CA ARG A 249 18.05 -16.62 10.81
C ARG A 249 17.97 -17.83 11.73
N ARG A 250 18.52 -17.73 12.93
CA ARG A 250 18.45 -18.79 13.96
C ARG A 250 17.03 -19.06 14.42
N GLU A 251 16.28 -18.02 14.73
CA GLU A 251 14.87 -18.13 15.16
C GLU A 251 13.98 -18.71 14.06
N ARG A 252 14.23 -18.36 12.80
CA ARG A 252 13.54 -18.97 11.64
C ARG A 252 13.82 -20.46 11.53
N ALA A 253 15.06 -20.88 11.73
CA ALA A 253 15.43 -22.30 11.70
C ALA A 253 14.71 -23.08 12.82
N LEU A 254 14.64 -22.52 14.02
CA LEU A 254 13.93 -23.12 15.15
C LEU A 254 12.42 -23.24 14.90
N ARG A 255 11.76 -22.23 14.34
CA ARG A 255 10.34 -22.29 13.97
C ARG A 255 10.05 -23.37 12.94
N LYS A 256 10.90 -23.52 11.91
CA LYS A 256 10.77 -24.59 10.91
C LYS A 256 10.88 -25.96 11.54
N THR A 257 11.84 -26.16 12.44
CA THR A 257 12.03 -27.44 13.12
C THR A 257 10.88 -27.76 14.07
N GLY A 258 10.35 -26.76 14.78
CA GLY A 258 9.18 -26.90 15.65
C GLY A 258 7.91 -27.25 14.87
N SER A 259 7.66 -26.60 13.72
CA SER A 259 6.53 -26.92 12.86
C SER A 259 6.59 -28.32 12.29
N SER A 260 7.79 -28.79 11.88
CA SER A 260 7.99 -30.18 11.38
C SER A 260 7.76 -31.21 12.47
N ARG A 261 8.13 -30.93 13.72
CA ARG A 261 7.86 -31.84 14.86
C ARG A 261 6.37 -31.92 15.17
N ASN A 262 5.64 -30.80 15.13
CA ASN A 262 4.20 -30.78 15.38
C ASN A 262 3.42 -31.51 14.28
N SER A 263 3.82 -31.40 13.01
CA SER A 263 3.20 -32.13 11.91
C SER A 263 3.46 -33.66 12.00
N LEU A 264 4.64 -34.08 12.46
CA LEU A 264 4.94 -35.52 12.71
C LEU A 264 4.15 -36.06 13.92
N ALA A 265 3.98 -35.28 15.00
CA ALA A 265 3.20 -35.64 16.17
C ALA A 265 1.70 -35.78 15.84
N SER A 266 1.15 -34.87 15.01
CA SER A 266 -0.25 -34.95 14.56
C SER A 266 -0.52 -36.15 13.64
N ASN A 267 0.44 -36.55 12.81
CA ASN A 267 0.34 -37.75 11.99
C ASN A 267 0.45 -39.03 12.80
N GLN A 268 1.23 -39.05 13.89
CA GLN A 268 1.30 -40.23 14.79
C GLN A 268 0.03 -40.38 15.61
N SER A 269 -0.60 -39.31 16.07
CA SER A 269 -1.87 -39.37 16.81
C SER A 269 -3.06 -39.79 15.93
N GLY A 270 -3.02 -39.54 14.63
CA GLY A 270 -3.99 -40.04 13.65
C GLY A 270 -3.88 -41.55 13.46
N SER A 271 -2.66 -42.09 13.32
CA SER A 271 -2.42 -43.51 13.13
C SER A 271 -2.77 -44.38 14.36
N GLU A 272 -2.64 -43.82 15.58
CA GLU A 272 -3.05 -44.53 16.81
C GLU A 272 -4.58 -44.61 16.96
N LYS A 273 -5.33 -43.62 16.54
CA LYS A 273 -6.79 -43.64 16.54
C LYS A 273 -7.35 -44.65 15.54
N ASP A 274 -6.77 -44.73 14.33
CA ASP A 274 -7.18 -45.67 13.30
C ASP A 274 -6.90 -47.13 13.70
N LEU A 275 -5.85 -47.36 14.52
CA LEU A 275 -5.53 -48.69 15.09
C LEU A 275 -6.49 -49.11 16.21
N ILE A 276 -7.00 -48.18 17.01
CA ILE A 276 -7.96 -48.45 18.10
C ILE A 276 -9.36 -48.76 17.53
N GLU A 277 -9.79 -48.08 16.47
CA GLU A 277 -11.07 -48.36 15.81
C GLU A 277 -11.05 -49.68 15.04
N ALA A 278 -9.91 -50.12 14.49
CA ALA A 278 -9.77 -51.41 13.80
C ALA A 278 -9.75 -52.62 14.73
N THR A 279 -9.57 -52.42 16.05
CA THR A 279 -9.54 -53.54 17.05
C THR A 279 -10.87 -53.68 17.81
N GLN A 280 -11.88 -52.85 17.52
CA GLN A 280 -13.22 -52.95 18.15
C GLN A 280 -14.35 -53.41 17.22
N ASN A 281 -14.01 -53.92 16.01
CA ASN A 281 -14.98 -54.53 15.10
C ASN A 281 -14.65 -56.05 14.92
#